data_f0fbba4851f127dc19a2f4158b8a2a95
#
_entry.id   f0fbba4851f127dc19a2f4158b8a2a95
#
_cell.length_a   1.000
_cell.length_b   1.000
_cell.length_c   1.000
_cell.angle_alpha   90.00
_cell.angle_beta   90.00
_cell.angle_gamma   90.00
#
_symmetry.space_group_name_H-M   'P 1'
#
loop_
_entity.id
_entity.type
_entity.pdbx_description
1 polymer ?
#
loop_
_entity_poly.entity_id
_entity_poly.type
_entity_poly.pdbx_seq_one_letter_code
_entity_poly.pdbx_strand_id
1 'polypeptide(L)'
;MRSEMASERVFFKGDEAKQVEMVPGALRRTLGHGGRMLLAEFNLAAGADVPSHSHPHDQVGYVVSGSMRLTVGDETRTCEAGDSYYIPGDVPHRAVTIEDALVIDVFSPPREDYLEG
;
A
#
# COMPACT_ATOMS: atom_id res chain seq x y z
N MET A 1 -9.06 26.48 13.26
CA MET A 1 -9.10 25.34 13.97
C MET A 1 -10.03 24.36 13.43
N ARG A 2 -9.68 23.30 13.60
CA ARG A 2 -10.24 22.20 12.94
C ARG A 2 -11.25 21.50 13.81
N SER A 3 -12.45 22.01 13.83
CA SER A 3 -13.47 21.33 14.60
C SER A 3 -13.69 19.92 14.09
N GLU A 4 -13.46 19.70 12.80
CA GLU A 4 -13.59 18.35 12.27
C GLU A 4 -12.55 17.41 12.85
N MET A 5 -11.46 17.92 13.41
CA MET A 5 -10.49 17.07 14.08
C MET A 5 -11.10 16.29 15.22
N ALA A 6 -12.08 16.87 15.88
CA ALA A 6 -12.69 16.21 17.03
C ALA A 6 -13.39 14.91 16.65
N SER A 7 -13.84 14.79 15.39
CA SER A 7 -14.55 13.60 14.96
C SER A 7 -13.64 12.61 14.22
N GLU A 8 -12.39 12.97 13.98
CA GLU A 8 -11.48 12.07 13.28
C GLU A 8 -10.91 11.06 14.26
N ARG A 9 -10.79 9.83 13.79
CA ARG A 9 -10.09 8.81 14.55
C ARG A 9 -8.61 9.11 14.57
N VAL A 10 -7.99 8.85 15.70
CA VAL A 10 -6.57 9.05 15.88
C VAL A 10 -5.85 7.71 16.04
N PHE A 11 -6.52 6.75 16.68
CA PHE A 11 -5.96 5.42 16.92
C PHE A 11 -6.73 4.37 16.14
N PHE A 12 -5.99 3.45 15.52
CA PHE A 12 -6.55 2.42 14.66
C PHE A 12 -5.99 1.08 15.12
N LYS A 13 -6.88 0.16 15.55
CA LYS A 13 -6.44 -1.14 16.02
C LYS A 13 -6.25 -2.06 14.83
N GLY A 14 -5.06 -2.65 14.73
CA GLY A 14 -4.75 -3.52 13.60
C GLY A 14 -5.68 -4.71 13.48
N ASP A 15 -6.09 -5.28 14.61
CA ASP A 15 -6.97 -6.45 14.60
C ASP A 15 -8.41 -6.12 14.23
N GLU A 16 -8.75 -4.85 14.15
CA GLU A 16 -10.08 -4.40 13.69
C GLU A 16 -10.09 -4.03 12.23
N ALA A 17 -8.93 -4.00 11.58
CA ALA A 17 -8.85 -3.63 10.18
C ALA A 17 -9.37 -4.79 9.31
N LYS A 18 -10.27 -4.44 8.39
CA LYS A 18 -10.86 -5.42 7.50
C LYS A 18 -9.83 -5.85 6.46
N GLN A 19 -9.74 -7.15 6.23
CA GLN A 19 -8.84 -7.68 5.22
C GLN A 19 -9.59 -7.84 3.91
N VAL A 20 -9.05 -7.29 2.84
CA VAL A 20 -9.67 -7.28 1.52
C VAL A 20 -8.71 -7.88 0.51
N GLU A 21 -9.16 -8.87 -0.26
CA GLU A 21 -8.35 -9.44 -1.32
C GLU A 21 -8.44 -8.52 -2.54
N MET A 22 -7.30 -7.97 -2.95
CA MET A 22 -7.21 -7.02 -4.05
C MET A 22 -7.12 -7.71 -5.40
N VAL A 23 -6.23 -8.69 -5.48
CA VAL A 23 -6.06 -9.64 -6.58
C VAL A 23 -5.69 -10.95 -5.93
N PRO A 24 -5.74 -12.07 -6.64
CA PRO A 24 -5.41 -13.35 -6.01
C PRO A 24 -4.05 -13.29 -5.31
N GLY A 25 -4.04 -13.59 -4.01
CA GLY A 25 -2.83 -13.63 -3.20
C GLY A 25 -2.38 -12.30 -2.63
N ALA A 26 -3.08 -11.21 -2.89
CA ALA A 26 -2.71 -9.89 -2.37
C ALA A 26 -3.83 -9.39 -1.46
N LEU A 27 -3.55 -9.39 -0.15
CA LEU A 27 -4.53 -9.02 0.86
C LEU A 27 -4.15 -7.68 1.46
N ARG A 28 -5.11 -6.75 1.49
CA ARG A 28 -4.90 -5.41 2.03
C ARG A 28 -5.66 -5.21 3.32
N ARG A 29 -5.02 -4.53 4.27
CA ARG A 29 -5.70 -3.95 5.42
C ARG A 29 -5.40 -2.46 5.42
N THR A 30 -6.46 -1.65 5.45
CA THR A 30 -6.31 -0.21 5.59
C THR A 30 -6.14 0.09 7.07
N LEU A 31 -5.05 0.77 7.41
CA LEU A 31 -4.72 1.12 8.79
C LEU A 31 -4.97 2.60 9.00
N GLY A 32 -4.06 3.32 9.65
CA GLY A 32 -4.26 4.71 9.98
C GLY A 32 -4.45 5.59 8.75
N HIS A 33 -5.35 6.55 8.86
CA HIS A 33 -5.58 7.49 7.77
C HIS A 33 -6.20 8.78 8.30
N GLY A 34 -6.06 9.83 7.53
CA GLY A 34 -6.62 11.14 7.85
C GLY A 34 -6.91 11.91 6.57
N GLY A 35 -6.92 13.22 6.67
CA GLY A 35 -7.28 14.04 5.51
C GLY A 35 -6.23 14.11 4.43
N ARG A 36 -4.98 13.73 4.72
CA ARG A 36 -3.88 13.92 3.78
C ARG A 36 -3.12 12.66 3.44
N MET A 37 -3.32 11.56 4.16
CA MET A 37 -2.55 10.35 3.94
C MET A 37 -3.29 9.14 4.50
N LEU A 38 -2.88 7.98 4.01
CA LEU A 38 -3.47 6.71 4.41
C LEU A 38 -2.37 5.67 4.44
N LEU A 39 -2.37 4.87 5.50
CA LEU A 39 -1.44 3.75 5.64
C LEU A 39 -2.16 2.46 5.32
N ALA A 40 -1.59 1.65 4.43
CA ALA A 40 -2.12 0.35 4.08
C ALA A 40 -1.05 -0.71 4.27
N GLU A 41 -1.49 -1.89 4.70
CA GLU A 41 -0.62 -3.05 4.86
C GLU A 41 -1.04 -4.09 3.83
N PHE A 42 -0.06 -4.66 3.13
CA PHE A 42 -0.32 -5.70 2.14
C PHE A 42 0.41 -6.97 2.52
N ASN A 43 -0.35 -8.07 2.59
CA ASN A 43 0.20 -9.41 2.71
C ASN A 43 0.14 -10.02 1.32
N LEU A 44 1.29 -10.36 0.78
CA LEU A 44 1.42 -10.81 -0.61
C LEU A 44 1.96 -12.23 -0.62
N ALA A 45 1.19 -13.14 -1.20
CA ALA A 45 1.66 -14.51 -1.37
C ALA A 45 2.63 -14.59 -2.53
N ALA A 46 3.61 -15.47 -2.43
CA ALA A 46 4.55 -15.71 -3.53
C ALA A 46 3.77 -15.97 -4.82
N GLY A 47 4.18 -15.31 -5.89
CA GLY A 47 3.52 -15.42 -7.18
C GLY A 47 2.38 -14.45 -7.39
N ALA A 48 1.93 -13.74 -6.36
CA ALA A 48 0.87 -12.75 -6.53
C ALA A 48 1.35 -11.66 -7.48
N ASP A 49 0.52 -11.32 -8.43
CA ASP A 49 0.84 -10.38 -9.49
C ASP A 49 -0.15 -9.23 -9.42
N VAL A 50 0.33 -8.06 -9.00
CA VAL A 50 -0.46 -6.84 -9.04
C VAL A 50 -0.14 -6.18 -10.37
N PRO A 51 -1.07 -6.27 -11.34
CA PRO A 51 -0.75 -5.83 -12.70
C PRO A 51 -0.52 -4.33 -12.79
N SER A 52 0.10 -3.92 -13.89
CA SER A 52 0.43 -2.52 -14.09
C SER A 52 -0.82 -1.65 -13.99
N HIS A 53 -0.73 -0.61 -13.19
CA HIS A 53 -1.80 0.34 -12.99
C HIS A 53 -1.19 1.66 -12.56
N SER A 54 -2.01 2.70 -12.54
CA SER A 54 -1.58 4.01 -12.05
C SER A 54 -2.72 4.65 -11.28
N HIS A 55 -2.37 5.61 -10.45
CA HIS A 55 -3.32 6.41 -9.68
C HIS A 55 -2.68 7.76 -9.40
N PRO A 56 -3.48 8.80 -9.14
CA PRO A 56 -2.92 10.14 -8.94
C PRO A 56 -2.18 10.31 -7.62
N HIS A 57 -2.33 9.35 -6.71
CA HIS A 57 -1.72 9.43 -5.38
C HIS A 57 -0.22 9.16 -5.44
N ASP A 58 0.55 9.91 -4.66
CA ASP A 58 1.94 9.54 -4.37
C ASP A 58 1.92 8.35 -3.41
N GLN A 59 2.94 7.51 -3.51
CA GLN A 59 3.01 6.30 -2.71
C GLN A 59 4.44 6.06 -2.26
N VAL A 60 4.64 5.83 -0.97
CA VAL A 60 5.92 5.41 -0.41
C VAL A 60 5.69 4.08 0.27
N GLY A 61 6.54 3.11 -0.03
CA GLY A 61 6.39 1.79 0.55
C GLY A 61 7.65 1.27 1.20
N TYR A 62 7.48 0.29 2.07
CA TYR A 62 8.55 -0.34 2.81
C TYR A 62 8.30 -1.84 2.89
N VAL A 63 9.30 -2.63 2.53
CA VAL A 63 9.21 -4.09 2.59
C VAL A 63 9.63 -4.52 3.98
N VAL A 64 8.68 -5.06 4.75
CA VAL A 64 8.95 -5.55 6.09
C VAL A 64 9.60 -6.93 6.04
N SER A 65 9.08 -7.80 5.17
CA SER A 65 9.60 -9.17 5.01
C SER A 65 9.30 -9.65 3.60
N GLY A 66 10.06 -10.65 3.17
CA GLY A 66 9.88 -11.24 1.85
C GLY A 66 10.55 -10.43 0.76
N SER A 67 10.11 -10.65 -0.48
CA SER A 67 10.70 -9.95 -1.62
C SER A 67 9.70 -9.87 -2.75
N MET A 68 9.83 -8.82 -3.56
CA MET A 68 9.01 -8.63 -4.75
C MET A 68 9.81 -7.92 -5.82
N ARG A 69 9.39 -8.12 -7.06
CA ARG A 69 9.93 -7.37 -8.18
C ARG A 69 8.98 -6.22 -8.48
N LEU A 70 9.48 -5.01 -8.34
CA LEU A 70 8.66 -3.81 -8.54
C LEU A 70 9.13 -3.06 -9.78
N THR A 71 8.19 -2.76 -10.65
CA THR A 71 8.43 -1.93 -11.83
C THR A 71 7.71 -0.61 -11.63
N VAL A 72 8.44 0.49 -11.73
CA VAL A 72 7.89 1.85 -11.65
C VAL A 72 8.33 2.57 -12.90
N GLY A 73 7.37 2.92 -13.76
CA GLY A 73 7.69 3.45 -15.07
C GLY A 73 8.45 2.41 -15.87
N ASP A 74 9.69 2.74 -16.25
CA ASP A 74 10.54 1.81 -17.01
C ASP A 74 11.69 1.25 -16.16
N GLU A 75 11.63 1.43 -14.85
CA GLU A 75 12.69 0.94 -13.96
C GLU A 75 12.16 -0.23 -13.15
N THR A 76 12.90 -1.34 -13.16
CA THR A 76 12.52 -2.56 -12.41
C THR A 76 13.62 -2.91 -11.43
N ARG A 77 13.24 -3.20 -10.19
CA ARG A 77 14.17 -3.63 -9.13
C ARG A 77 13.53 -4.72 -8.30
N THR A 78 14.37 -5.58 -7.75
CA THR A 78 13.93 -6.49 -6.70
C THR A 78 14.04 -5.77 -5.37
N CYS A 79 12.93 -5.73 -4.64
CA CYS A 79 12.86 -5.12 -3.32
C CYS A 79 12.80 -6.23 -2.28
N GLU A 80 13.67 -6.15 -1.28
CA GLU A 80 13.78 -7.14 -0.21
C GLU A 80 13.52 -6.47 1.13
N ALA A 81 13.41 -7.28 2.18
CA ALA A 81 13.18 -6.75 3.53
C ALA A 81 14.16 -5.62 3.84
N GLY A 82 13.62 -4.50 4.28
CA GLY A 82 14.40 -3.30 4.58
C GLY A 82 14.47 -2.28 3.45
N ASP A 83 14.05 -2.66 2.24
CA ASP A 83 14.06 -1.75 1.11
C ASP A 83 12.79 -0.91 1.09
N SER A 84 12.90 0.28 0.51
CA SER A 84 11.74 1.15 0.34
C SER A 84 11.72 1.68 -1.10
N TYR A 85 10.58 2.24 -1.47
CA TYR A 85 10.38 2.76 -2.82
C TYR A 85 9.44 3.95 -2.78
N TYR A 86 9.55 4.79 -3.80
CA TYR A 86 8.65 5.91 -4.00
C TYR A 86 8.04 5.82 -5.39
N ILE A 87 6.73 5.91 -5.46
CA ILE A 87 6.00 5.87 -6.72
C ILE A 87 5.29 7.20 -6.89
N PRO A 88 5.76 8.05 -7.82
CA PRO A 88 5.09 9.33 -8.05
C PRO A 88 3.68 9.12 -8.61
N GLY A 89 2.81 10.07 -8.32
CA GLY A 89 1.44 10.02 -8.84
C GLY A 89 1.44 9.87 -10.36
N ASP A 90 0.49 9.08 -10.85
CA ASP A 90 0.23 8.82 -12.28
C ASP A 90 1.30 7.99 -12.99
N VAL A 91 2.34 7.56 -12.32
CA VAL A 91 3.35 6.70 -12.93
C VAL A 91 2.88 5.25 -12.85
N PRO A 92 2.81 4.54 -14.00
CA PRO A 92 2.41 3.14 -14.00
C PRO A 92 3.39 2.29 -13.20
N HIS A 93 2.87 1.32 -12.47
CA HIS A 93 3.71 0.44 -11.67
C HIS A 93 3.08 -0.94 -11.56
N ARG A 94 3.93 -1.94 -11.36
CA ARG A 94 3.55 -3.34 -11.26
C ARG A 94 4.40 -4.02 -10.21
N ALA A 95 3.80 -4.92 -9.44
CA ALA A 95 4.52 -5.70 -8.45
C ALA A 95 4.26 -7.18 -8.65
N VAL A 96 5.33 -7.99 -8.67
CA VAL A 96 5.22 -9.44 -8.71
C VAL A 96 5.95 -9.96 -7.48
N THR A 97 5.23 -10.68 -6.64
CA THR A 97 5.77 -11.19 -5.38
C THR A 97 6.64 -12.41 -5.65
N ILE A 98 7.88 -12.39 -5.15
CA ILE A 98 8.83 -13.49 -5.30
C ILE A 98 8.70 -14.44 -4.13
N GLU A 99 8.81 -13.91 -2.90
CA GLU A 99 8.62 -14.65 -1.67
C GLU A 99 7.47 -14.01 -0.92
N ASP A 100 6.74 -14.80 -0.13
CA ASP A 100 5.68 -14.24 0.70
C ASP A 100 6.20 -12.96 1.35
N ALA A 101 5.45 -11.88 1.21
CA ALA A 101 5.94 -10.57 1.61
C ALA A 101 4.92 -9.82 2.43
N LEU A 102 5.42 -9.01 3.35
CA LEU A 102 4.63 -8.03 4.07
C LEU A 102 5.18 -6.67 3.71
N VAL A 103 4.34 -5.82 3.13
CA VAL A 103 4.75 -4.47 2.75
C VAL A 103 3.78 -3.46 3.34
N ILE A 104 4.29 -2.28 3.62
CA ILE A 104 3.50 -1.18 4.18
C ILE A 104 3.65 0.00 3.23
N ASP A 105 2.52 0.55 2.82
CA ASP A 105 2.50 1.68 1.87
C ASP A 105 1.73 2.85 2.46
N VAL A 106 2.26 4.05 2.21
CA VAL A 106 1.60 5.30 2.56
C VAL A 106 1.19 5.98 1.26
N PHE A 107 -0.08 6.36 1.18
CA PHE A 107 -0.65 7.07 0.03
C PHE A 107 -1.01 8.49 0.44
N SER A 108 -0.72 9.44 -0.42
CA SER A 108 -1.10 10.84 -0.23
C SER A 108 -1.56 11.43 -1.56
N PRO A 109 -2.78 11.94 -1.64
CA PRO A 109 -3.84 11.94 -0.62
C PRO A 109 -4.35 10.53 -0.34
N PRO A 110 -5.27 10.36 0.61
CA PRO A 110 -5.82 9.03 0.91
C PRO A 110 -6.50 8.41 -0.31
N ARG A 111 -6.31 7.11 -0.50
CA ARG A 111 -7.02 6.37 -1.54
C ARG A 111 -8.45 6.18 -1.09
N GLU A 112 -9.38 6.82 -1.79
CA GLU A 112 -10.79 6.76 -1.40
C GLU A 112 -11.35 5.35 -1.51
N ASP A 113 -10.88 4.61 -2.51
CA ASP A 113 -11.30 3.22 -2.70
C ASP A 113 -10.81 2.33 -1.55
N TYR A 114 -9.75 2.72 -0.84
CA TYR A 114 -9.26 1.96 0.31
C TYR A 114 -9.99 2.31 1.59
N LEU A 115 -10.70 3.41 1.62
CA LEU A 115 -11.45 3.82 2.81
C LEU A 115 -12.75 3.04 2.95
N GLU A 116 -13.26 2.47 1.87
CA GLU A 116 -14.53 1.78 1.88
C GLU A 116 -14.43 0.28 2.06
N GLY A 117 -13.27 -0.19 2.32
CA GLY A 117 -13.12 -1.59 2.55
C GLY A 117 -12.26 -2.32 1.60
#